data_f173d832453e208cacc21f5a0ee2f105
#
_entry.id   f173d832453e208cacc21f5a0ee2f105
#
_cell.length_a   1.000
_cell.length_b   1.000
_cell.length_c   1.000
_cell.angle_alpha   90.00
_cell.angle_beta   90.00
_cell.angle_gamma   90.00
#
_symmetry.space_group_name_H-M   'P 1'
#
loop_
_entity.id
_entity.type
_entity.pdbx_description
1 polymer ?
#
loop_
_entity_poly.entity_id
_entity_poly.type
_entity_poly.pdbx_seq_one_letter_code
_entity_poly.pdbx_strand_id
1 'polypeptide(L)'
;VNNTNAGSATVTVTGKGNYSGSVTKNFTISAASLEKAELALSASSFTYDGTEKKPDVTVTVNKKQLKKGTDYTVSYDNNTNIGTASVTITGKGNYSGTVTKSFQITARDLSKCEIQLSSSSFTYSGTEKKPKITVTSSGKELVPGTDYTVSYRNNINAGTASVVITGKGSYTGTKTASFQIARAKAVLTAKATALTLTQSSSKTAVIKSKKTDGKITCKSSNSKIVKISGTSIIPVSPGQATVTIQAAQGVNYKAASAKILITVRPLTVSSVSLKSTAKGQANISWKPVKSVTAYQIQYSTSSSFKSAKTITAKSSSKSTVLKKLSGGKKYYIRIRTYKTVSKKNYYSTWSKTSSVKVK
;
A
#
# COMPACT_ATOMS: atom_id res chain seq x y z
N VAL A 1 20.31 86.88 10.62
CA VAL A 1 19.17 86.00 10.22
C VAL A 1 19.70 84.64 9.83
N ASN A 2 18.87 83.60 10.02
CA ASN A 2 19.17 82.22 9.71
C ASN A 2 20.38 81.64 10.49
N ASN A 3 20.62 82.05 11.70
CA ASN A 3 21.78 81.68 12.52
C ASN A 3 21.57 80.43 13.40
N THR A 4 20.55 79.67 13.13
CA THR A 4 20.20 78.46 13.93
C THR A 4 20.33 77.16 13.09
N ASN A 5 19.95 77.22 11.81
CA ASN A 5 19.89 76.07 10.92
C ASN A 5 21.14 76.04 10.01
N ALA A 6 21.48 74.84 9.54
CA ALA A 6 22.54 74.66 8.56
C ALA A 6 22.23 75.43 7.25
N GLY A 7 23.25 76.03 6.69
CA GLY A 7 23.14 76.89 5.54
C GLY A 7 23.91 78.21 5.70
N SER A 8 23.64 79.20 4.81
CA SER A 8 24.22 80.52 4.93
C SER A 8 23.47 81.38 5.91
N ALA A 9 24.16 81.89 6.88
CA ALA A 9 23.64 82.79 7.89
C ALA A 9 24.26 84.19 7.68
N THR A 10 23.57 85.21 8.12
CA THR A 10 23.99 86.60 7.93
C THR A 10 24.01 87.34 9.27
N VAL A 11 25.13 88.04 9.52
CA VAL A 11 25.19 89.01 10.61
C VAL A 11 25.22 90.42 10.01
N THR A 12 24.36 91.30 10.50
CA THR A 12 24.27 92.69 10.12
C THR A 12 24.63 93.55 11.32
N VAL A 13 25.59 94.42 11.16
CA VAL A 13 25.99 95.40 12.16
C VAL A 13 25.42 96.73 11.69
N THR A 14 24.59 97.36 12.52
CA THR A 14 23.97 98.66 12.17
C THR A 14 24.52 99.68 13.13
N GLY A 15 24.95 100.84 12.57
CA GLY A 15 25.48 101.98 13.32
C GLY A 15 24.39 102.57 14.22
N LYS A 16 24.82 103.03 15.40
CA LYS A 16 23.96 103.70 16.39
C LYS A 16 24.68 104.91 16.96
N GLY A 17 23.92 105.95 17.25
CA GLY A 17 24.40 107.24 17.76
C GLY A 17 25.10 108.05 16.69
N ASN A 18 26.39 108.36 16.86
CA ASN A 18 27.22 109.09 15.90
C ASN A 18 27.67 108.37 14.63
N TYR A 19 27.24 107.02 14.51
CA TYR A 19 27.53 106.21 13.37
C TYR A 19 26.27 105.90 12.61
N SER A 20 26.32 105.92 11.27
CA SER A 20 25.19 105.57 10.42
C SER A 20 25.58 104.47 9.42
N GLY A 21 24.57 103.86 8.82
CA GLY A 21 24.78 102.79 7.85
C GLY A 21 24.76 101.34 8.46
N SER A 22 24.82 100.36 7.62
CA SER A 22 24.92 98.93 8.06
C SER A 22 25.88 98.14 7.21
N VAL A 23 26.60 97.16 7.78
CA VAL A 23 27.50 96.23 7.16
C VAL A 23 27.03 94.81 7.40
N THR A 24 26.97 94.07 6.33
CA THR A 24 26.51 92.67 6.36
C THR A 24 27.63 91.72 6.03
N LYS A 25 27.78 90.60 6.80
CA LYS A 25 28.72 89.50 6.52
C LYS A 25 27.95 88.20 6.58
N ASN A 26 28.22 87.33 5.61
CA ASN A 26 27.69 85.94 5.58
C ASN A 26 28.72 84.99 6.24
N PHE A 27 28.20 83.97 6.93
CA PHE A 27 28.95 82.83 7.45
C PHE A 27 28.14 81.54 7.21
N THR A 28 28.82 80.39 7.19
CA THR A 28 28.16 79.10 6.96
C THR A 28 27.99 78.34 8.30
N ILE A 29 26.82 77.79 8.51
CA ILE A 29 26.54 76.80 9.54
C ILE A 29 26.54 75.45 8.84
N SER A 30 27.54 74.62 9.15
CA SER A 30 27.60 73.24 8.61
C SER A 30 26.61 72.34 9.25
N ALA A 31 26.01 71.45 8.45
CA ALA A 31 25.15 70.39 8.99
C ALA A 31 25.96 69.42 9.86
N ALA A 32 25.35 68.94 10.95
CA ALA A 32 25.94 67.98 11.83
C ALA A 32 26.04 66.62 11.15
N SER A 33 27.21 65.97 11.20
CA SER A 33 27.40 64.62 10.60
C SER A 33 26.67 63.53 11.38
N LEU A 34 26.01 62.64 10.63
CA LEU A 34 25.46 61.40 11.21
C LEU A 34 26.49 60.31 11.43
N GLU A 35 27.77 60.47 11.06
CA GLU A 35 28.81 59.45 11.18
C GLU A 35 28.93 58.86 12.58
N LYS A 36 28.70 59.65 13.62
CA LYS A 36 28.71 59.24 15.03
C LYS A 36 27.32 59.06 15.62
N ALA A 37 26.30 58.87 14.78
CA ALA A 37 24.92 58.62 15.22
C ALA A 37 24.80 57.21 15.81
N GLU A 38 24.14 57.13 16.97
CA GLU A 38 23.73 55.86 17.55
C GLU A 38 22.36 55.45 16.96
N LEU A 39 22.33 54.20 16.41
CA LEU A 39 21.11 53.62 15.83
C LEU A 39 20.62 52.47 16.72
N ALA A 40 19.37 52.57 17.21
CA ALA A 40 18.66 51.46 17.83
C ALA A 40 17.50 51.01 16.93
N LEU A 41 17.43 49.72 16.67
CA LEU A 41 16.32 49.10 15.94
C LEU A 41 15.34 48.48 16.92
N SER A 42 14.05 48.47 16.59
CA SER A 42 12.99 47.82 17.37
C SER A 42 13.21 46.30 17.50
N ALA A 43 13.88 45.69 16.50
CA ALA A 43 14.35 44.30 16.53
C ALA A 43 15.55 44.14 15.61
N SER A 44 16.49 43.27 16.01
CA SER A 44 17.68 42.92 15.23
C SER A 44 17.55 41.62 14.41
N SER A 45 16.44 40.90 14.57
CA SER A 45 16.15 39.66 13.86
C SER A 45 14.65 39.49 13.63
N PHE A 46 14.29 38.96 12.46
CA PHE A 46 12.92 38.66 12.04
C PHE A 46 12.88 37.28 11.44
N THR A 47 11.73 36.57 11.58
CA THR A 47 11.49 35.34 10.86
C THR A 47 10.87 35.65 9.49
N TYR A 48 11.32 34.96 8.45
CA TYR A 48 10.78 35.07 7.11
C TYR A 48 9.27 34.76 7.07
N ASP A 49 8.49 35.60 6.41
CA ASP A 49 7.07 35.42 6.15
C ASP A 49 6.66 35.87 4.73
N GLY A 50 7.65 36.24 3.90
CA GLY A 50 7.46 36.75 2.54
C GLY A 50 7.09 38.22 2.45
N THR A 51 7.11 38.95 3.57
CA THR A 51 6.83 40.40 3.63
C THR A 51 8.08 41.20 3.94
N GLU A 52 8.10 42.49 3.52
CA GLU A 52 9.18 43.40 3.87
C GLU A 52 9.28 43.61 5.39
N LYS A 53 10.50 43.55 5.93
CA LYS A 53 10.81 43.87 7.32
C LYS A 53 11.31 45.29 7.43
N LYS A 54 10.58 46.12 8.16
CA LYS A 54 10.87 47.56 8.35
C LYS A 54 10.91 47.86 9.85
N PRO A 55 11.99 47.45 10.59
CA PRO A 55 12.10 47.81 12.00
C PRO A 55 12.06 49.33 12.20
N ASP A 56 11.42 49.76 13.24
CA ASP A 56 11.50 51.17 13.67
C ASP A 56 12.94 51.48 14.09
N VAL A 57 13.38 52.67 13.72
CA VAL A 57 14.73 53.16 13.98
C VAL A 57 14.69 54.38 14.88
N THR A 58 15.38 54.32 16.00
CA THR A 58 15.71 55.48 16.79
C THR A 58 17.10 55.95 16.46
N VAL A 59 17.25 57.21 16.10
CA VAL A 59 18.52 57.87 15.75
C VAL A 59 18.86 58.91 16.82
N THR A 60 20.04 58.82 17.42
CA THR A 60 20.51 59.73 18.46
C THR A 60 21.88 60.26 18.07
N VAL A 61 22.04 61.62 18.14
CA VAL A 61 23.30 62.31 17.91
C VAL A 61 23.53 63.22 19.12
N ASN A 62 24.69 63.13 19.76
CA ASN A 62 25.08 63.90 20.95
C ASN A 62 23.94 63.92 22.02
N LYS A 63 23.38 62.75 22.34
CA LYS A 63 22.28 62.52 23.31
C LYS A 63 20.92 63.14 22.88
N LYS A 64 20.83 63.74 21.70
CA LYS A 64 19.56 64.25 21.13
C LYS A 64 18.93 63.25 20.16
N GLN A 65 17.69 62.87 20.42
CA GLN A 65 16.93 62.05 19.49
C GLN A 65 16.46 62.87 18.31
N LEU A 66 16.68 62.36 17.10
CA LEU A 66 16.32 63.01 15.84
C LEU A 66 14.91 62.64 15.40
N LYS A 67 14.25 63.48 14.59
CA LYS A 67 12.92 63.28 14.04
C LYS A 67 12.99 62.79 12.60
N LYS A 68 12.39 61.60 12.34
CA LYS A 68 12.20 61.05 11.00
C LYS A 68 11.36 62.04 10.13
N GLY A 69 11.80 62.24 8.87
CA GLY A 69 11.15 63.15 7.91
C GLY A 69 11.65 64.60 8.01
N THR A 70 12.06 65.08 9.21
CA THR A 70 12.61 66.39 9.43
C THR A 70 14.15 66.38 9.40
N ASP A 71 14.74 65.52 10.26
CA ASP A 71 16.19 65.50 10.49
C ASP A 71 16.86 64.38 9.64
N TYR A 72 16.12 63.37 9.24
CA TYR A 72 16.63 62.25 8.42
C TYR A 72 15.53 61.54 7.65
N THR A 73 15.95 60.80 6.63
CA THR A 73 15.13 59.81 5.88
C THR A 73 15.62 58.39 6.15
N VAL A 74 14.76 57.38 5.89
CA VAL A 74 15.06 55.95 6.10
C VAL A 74 14.80 55.21 4.80
N SER A 75 15.75 54.38 4.43
CA SER A 75 15.61 53.37 3.37
C SER A 75 16.01 51.98 3.90
N TYR A 76 15.46 50.94 3.28
CA TYR A 76 15.77 49.53 3.60
C TYR A 76 16.26 48.84 2.34
N ASP A 77 17.18 47.88 2.52
CA ASP A 77 17.71 47.05 1.45
C ASP A 77 17.76 45.60 1.89
N ASN A 78 17.52 44.68 0.93
CA ASN A 78 17.45 43.22 1.16
C ASN A 78 16.50 42.79 2.28
N ASN A 79 15.44 43.56 2.54
CA ASN A 79 14.59 43.44 3.72
C ASN A 79 13.38 42.50 3.56
N THR A 80 13.36 41.65 2.53
CA THR A 80 12.27 40.67 2.26
C THR A 80 12.74 39.23 2.36
N ASN A 81 13.92 38.91 1.83
CA ASN A 81 14.45 37.55 1.77
C ASN A 81 15.31 37.22 3.00
N ILE A 82 15.53 35.93 3.23
CA ILE A 82 16.47 35.48 4.29
C ILE A 82 17.88 35.99 4.05
N GLY A 83 18.57 36.30 5.12
CA GLY A 83 19.93 36.83 5.10
C GLY A 83 20.06 38.13 5.88
N THR A 84 21.14 38.86 5.57
CA THR A 84 21.40 40.15 6.18
C THR A 84 20.71 41.25 5.40
N ALA A 85 19.78 41.92 6.06
CA ALA A 85 19.14 43.12 5.58
C ALA A 85 19.77 44.37 6.21
N SER A 86 19.55 45.53 5.63
CA SER A 86 20.06 46.78 6.17
C SER A 86 19.03 47.91 6.15
N VAL A 87 19.20 48.82 7.10
CA VAL A 87 18.52 50.11 7.14
C VAL A 87 19.56 51.20 7.01
N THR A 88 19.33 52.15 6.10
CA THR A 88 20.19 53.30 5.85
C THR A 88 19.46 54.57 6.27
N ILE A 89 20.07 55.37 7.11
CA ILE A 89 19.62 56.65 7.54
C ILE A 89 20.42 57.73 6.78
N THR A 90 19.72 58.65 6.13
CA THR A 90 20.31 59.76 5.41
C THR A 90 19.92 61.07 6.05
N GLY A 91 20.86 61.86 6.45
CA GLY A 91 20.66 63.17 7.07
C GLY A 91 19.90 64.14 6.17
N LYS A 92 19.12 65.02 6.79
CA LYS A 92 18.30 66.04 6.13
C LYS A 92 18.30 67.31 6.99
N GLY A 93 18.20 68.46 6.33
CA GLY A 93 18.11 69.76 7.02
C GLY A 93 19.42 70.07 7.76
N ASN A 94 19.40 70.05 9.10
CA ASN A 94 20.53 70.36 9.96
C ASN A 94 21.52 69.18 10.13
N TYR A 95 21.25 68.08 9.47
CA TYR A 95 22.07 66.86 9.56
C TYR A 95 22.51 66.40 8.15
N SER A 96 23.69 65.83 8.03
CA SER A 96 24.28 65.36 6.77
C SER A 96 24.95 64.01 6.92
N GLY A 97 25.25 63.36 5.80
CA GLY A 97 25.88 62.03 5.74
C GLY A 97 24.89 60.89 5.87
N THR A 98 25.39 59.66 5.81
CA THR A 98 24.64 58.42 5.93
C THR A 98 25.23 57.51 6.99
N VAL A 99 24.37 56.73 7.60
CA VAL A 99 24.75 55.67 8.50
C VAL A 99 23.85 54.44 8.30
N THR A 100 24.42 53.25 8.29
CA THR A 100 23.73 52.00 8.03
C THR A 100 23.83 51.03 9.21
N LYS A 101 22.73 50.32 9.50
CA LYS A 101 22.71 49.25 10.49
C LYS A 101 22.04 48.01 9.91
N SER A 102 22.65 46.85 10.16
CA SER A 102 22.16 45.56 9.66
C SER A 102 21.21 44.90 10.67
N PHE A 103 20.31 44.06 10.14
CA PHE A 103 19.47 43.14 10.89
C PHE A 103 19.34 41.82 10.11
N GLN A 104 18.89 40.74 10.77
CA GLN A 104 18.82 39.42 10.18
C GLN A 104 17.37 39.06 9.82
N ILE A 105 17.19 38.39 8.69
CA ILE A 105 15.95 37.67 8.37
C ILE A 105 16.29 36.18 8.34
N THR A 106 15.75 35.43 9.30
CA THR A 106 16.02 34.00 9.49
C THR A 106 14.99 33.14 8.79
N ALA A 107 15.40 31.95 8.36
CA ALA A 107 14.49 30.99 7.73
C ALA A 107 13.39 30.57 8.71
N ARG A 108 12.20 30.27 8.15
CA ARG A 108 11.03 29.81 8.90
C ARG A 108 11.09 28.30 9.08
N ASP A 109 10.86 27.83 10.29
CA ASP A 109 10.81 26.41 10.63
C ASP A 109 9.51 25.77 10.10
N LEU A 110 9.64 24.71 9.29
CA LEU A 110 8.52 23.90 8.80
C LEU A 110 7.72 23.19 9.89
N SER A 111 8.24 23.05 11.11
CA SER A 111 7.48 22.48 12.24
C SER A 111 6.19 23.25 12.52
N LYS A 112 6.16 24.54 12.19
CA LYS A 112 5.01 25.46 12.34
C LYS A 112 4.03 25.44 11.16
N CYS A 113 4.37 24.77 10.05
CA CYS A 113 3.52 24.66 8.86
C CYS A 113 2.47 23.55 9.03
N GLU A 114 1.38 23.62 8.26
CA GLU A 114 0.38 22.56 8.18
C GLU A 114 0.64 21.65 6.98
N ILE A 115 0.40 20.35 7.13
CA ILE A 115 0.49 19.37 6.04
C ILE A 115 -0.88 18.73 5.85
N GLN A 116 -1.43 18.82 4.66
CA GLN A 116 -2.63 18.12 4.25
C GLN A 116 -2.28 17.08 3.17
N LEU A 117 -2.75 15.85 3.36
CA LEU A 117 -2.62 14.77 2.39
C LEU A 117 -3.94 14.59 1.65
N SER A 118 -3.89 14.34 0.32
CA SER A 118 -5.08 14.06 -0.49
C SER A 118 -5.82 12.78 -0.06
N SER A 119 -5.13 11.87 0.61
CA SER A 119 -5.70 10.68 1.26
C SER A 119 -4.82 10.23 2.41
N SER A 120 -5.44 9.84 3.51
CA SER A 120 -4.77 9.25 4.68
C SER A 120 -4.83 7.72 4.69
N SER A 121 -5.49 7.08 3.70
CA SER A 121 -5.64 5.62 3.63
C SER A 121 -5.60 5.11 2.19
N PHE A 122 -4.89 4.00 2.00
CA PHE A 122 -4.74 3.28 0.73
C PHE A 122 -4.90 1.78 0.97
N THR A 123 -5.08 1.02 -0.10
CA THR A 123 -4.99 -0.45 -0.06
C THR A 123 -3.72 -0.89 -0.78
N TYR A 124 -3.05 -1.90 -0.26
CA TYR A 124 -1.87 -2.50 -0.87
C TYR A 124 -2.14 -2.93 -2.32
N SER A 125 -1.25 -2.54 -3.23
CA SER A 125 -1.32 -2.91 -4.66
C SER A 125 -0.01 -3.45 -5.21
N GLY A 126 1.07 -3.43 -4.40
CA GLY A 126 2.43 -3.74 -4.83
C GLY A 126 3.19 -2.55 -5.42
N THR A 127 2.55 -1.37 -5.48
CA THR A 127 3.15 -0.12 -5.98
C THR A 127 3.22 0.92 -4.89
N GLU A 128 4.15 1.87 -5.03
CA GLU A 128 4.28 3.02 -4.13
C GLU A 128 2.97 3.81 -4.00
N LYS A 129 2.68 4.27 -2.79
CA LYS A 129 1.61 5.22 -2.49
C LYS A 129 2.23 6.59 -2.26
N LYS A 130 1.85 7.54 -3.10
CA LYS A 130 2.34 8.93 -3.07
C LYS A 130 1.14 9.87 -3.06
N PRO A 131 0.48 10.10 -1.90
CA PRO A 131 -0.59 11.09 -1.81
C PRO A 131 -0.09 12.46 -2.25
N LYS A 132 -0.94 13.24 -2.93
CA LYS A 132 -0.68 14.67 -3.16
C LYS A 132 -0.62 15.38 -1.83
N ILE A 133 0.32 16.31 -1.68
CA ILE A 133 0.60 17.04 -0.46
C ILE A 133 0.35 18.52 -0.69
N THR A 134 -0.34 19.16 0.22
CA THR A 134 -0.42 20.62 0.34
C THR A 134 0.24 21.01 1.66
N VAL A 135 1.17 21.94 1.60
CA VAL A 135 1.86 22.50 2.77
C VAL A 135 1.52 23.96 2.86
N THR A 136 1.01 24.40 4.02
CA THR A 136 0.66 25.81 4.24
C THR A 136 1.42 26.39 5.41
N SER A 137 1.79 27.66 5.28
CA SER A 137 2.47 28.44 6.28
C SER A 137 1.73 29.79 6.46
N SER A 138 1.13 30.02 7.62
CA SER A 138 0.31 31.21 7.88
C SER A 138 -0.74 31.48 6.79
N GLY A 139 -1.43 30.43 6.34
CA GLY A 139 -2.47 30.52 5.30
C GLY A 139 -1.97 30.59 3.85
N LYS A 140 -0.66 30.70 3.62
CA LYS A 140 -0.06 30.69 2.28
C LYS A 140 0.41 29.28 1.92
N GLU A 141 0.05 28.79 0.73
CA GLU A 141 0.54 27.52 0.21
C GLU A 141 2.01 27.64 -0.22
N LEU A 142 2.81 26.68 0.18
CA LEU A 142 4.24 26.58 -0.15
C LEU A 142 4.44 25.81 -1.45
N VAL A 143 5.49 26.18 -2.20
CA VAL A 143 5.80 25.62 -3.52
C VAL A 143 6.78 24.44 -3.37
N PRO A 144 6.39 23.20 -3.75
CA PRO A 144 7.29 22.07 -3.77
C PRO A 144 8.48 22.30 -4.73
N GLY A 145 9.66 21.89 -4.30
CA GLY A 145 10.92 22.11 -5.06
C GLY A 145 11.57 23.45 -4.79
N THR A 146 10.82 24.51 -4.44
CA THR A 146 11.31 25.84 -4.07
C THR A 146 11.39 25.99 -2.54
N ASP A 147 10.28 25.79 -1.85
CA ASP A 147 10.16 26.02 -0.41
C ASP A 147 10.42 24.75 0.41
N TYR A 148 10.23 23.58 -0.17
CA TYR A 148 10.45 22.29 0.48
C TYR A 148 10.68 21.17 -0.54
N THR A 149 11.27 20.07 -0.05
CA THR A 149 11.38 18.79 -0.77
C THR A 149 10.53 17.73 -0.07
N VAL A 150 10.16 16.66 -0.82
CA VAL A 150 9.29 15.59 -0.34
C VAL A 150 10.00 14.25 -0.48
N SER A 151 9.94 13.43 0.55
CA SER A 151 10.33 12.03 0.51
C SER A 151 9.27 11.15 1.17
N TYR A 152 9.22 9.87 0.80
CA TYR A 152 8.28 8.89 1.34
C TYR A 152 9.04 7.74 2.00
N ARG A 153 8.46 7.18 3.07
CA ARG A 153 9.00 6.00 3.77
C ARG A 153 7.90 4.97 3.96
N ASN A 154 8.26 3.68 3.81
CA ASN A 154 7.36 2.54 3.99
C ASN A 154 6.08 2.60 3.15
N ASN A 155 6.12 3.26 1.99
CA ASN A 155 4.95 3.61 1.19
C ASN A 155 4.54 2.55 0.14
N ILE A 156 5.05 1.31 0.26
CA ILE A 156 4.70 0.18 -0.62
C ILE A 156 3.89 -0.87 0.14
N ASN A 157 4.42 -1.37 1.26
CA ASN A 157 3.81 -2.47 2.00
C ASN A 157 2.67 -2.01 2.91
N ALA A 158 1.78 -2.92 3.27
CA ALA A 158 0.71 -2.63 4.23
C ALA A 158 1.30 -2.31 5.61
N GLY A 159 0.75 -1.27 6.24
CA GLY A 159 1.23 -0.71 7.50
C GLY A 159 1.14 0.80 7.51
N THR A 160 1.85 1.43 8.43
CA THR A 160 1.97 2.89 8.50
C THR A 160 3.10 3.35 7.59
N ALA A 161 2.76 4.20 6.64
CA ALA A 161 3.68 4.91 5.78
C ALA A 161 3.77 6.37 6.20
N SER A 162 4.82 7.05 5.78
CA SER A 162 4.99 8.46 6.06
C SER A 162 5.52 9.25 4.87
N VAL A 163 5.15 10.50 4.84
CA VAL A 163 5.75 11.53 4.00
C VAL A 163 6.57 12.45 4.89
N VAL A 164 7.79 12.75 4.49
CA VAL A 164 8.68 13.69 5.15
C VAL A 164 8.90 14.86 4.22
N ILE A 165 8.55 16.06 4.67
CA ILE A 165 8.91 17.31 4.01
C ILE A 165 10.16 17.88 4.67
N THR A 166 11.06 18.43 3.87
CA THR A 166 12.31 19.07 4.33
C THR A 166 12.37 20.46 3.74
N GLY A 167 12.58 21.45 4.58
CA GLY A 167 12.67 22.85 4.19
C GLY A 167 13.79 23.11 3.20
N LYS A 168 13.53 24.09 2.32
CA LYS A 168 14.46 24.57 1.29
C LYS A 168 14.27 26.08 1.13
N GLY A 169 15.33 26.78 0.68
CA GLY A 169 15.27 28.24 0.47
C GLY A 169 14.95 28.96 1.78
N SER A 170 13.83 29.65 1.83
CA SER A 170 13.41 30.45 3.00
C SER A 170 12.80 29.64 4.14
N TYR A 171 12.79 28.30 4.03
CA TYR A 171 12.28 27.38 5.05
C TYR A 171 13.36 26.40 5.50
N THR A 172 13.31 25.99 6.77
CA THR A 172 14.25 25.04 7.39
C THR A 172 13.52 23.98 8.19
N GLY A 173 14.25 22.96 8.65
CA GLY A 173 13.71 21.87 9.44
C GLY A 173 12.96 20.82 8.62
N THR A 174 12.33 19.89 9.33
CA THR A 174 11.55 18.79 8.73
C THR A 174 10.21 18.63 9.43
N LYS A 175 9.20 18.20 8.67
CA LYS A 175 7.90 17.79 9.23
C LYS A 175 7.43 16.50 8.57
N THR A 176 6.80 15.62 9.36
CA THR A 176 6.33 14.31 8.90
C THR A 176 4.82 14.22 9.06
N ALA A 177 4.16 13.66 8.06
CA ALA A 177 2.76 13.23 8.13
C ALA A 177 2.67 11.73 7.81
N SER A 178 1.74 11.02 8.46
CA SER A 178 1.56 9.58 8.29
C SER A 178 0.27 9.26 7.56
N PHE A 179 0.27 8.13 6.84
CA PHE A 179 -0.92 7.56 6.21
C PHE A 179 -0.90 6.04 6.32
N GLN A 180 -2.05 5.40 6.17
CA GLN A 180 -2.19 3.95 6.32
C GLN A 180 -2.26 3.25 4.96
N ILE A 181 -1.60 2.09 4.84
CA ILE A 181 -1.77 1.17 3.73
C ILE A 181 -2.41 -0.10 4.29
N ALA A 182 -3.69 -0.29 4.01
CA ALA A 182 -4.44 -1.46 4.44
C ALA A 182 -4.04 -2.70 3.64
N ARG A 183 -4.08 -3.88 4.28
CA ARG A 183 -3.87 -5.16 3.59
C ARG A 183 -4.92 -5.38 2.51
N ALA A 184 -4.48 -5.81 1.33
CA ALA A 184 -5.36 -6.23 0.25
C ALA A 184 -6.08 -7.55 0.58
N LYS A 185 -7.20 -7.80 -0.09
CA LYS A 185 -7.88 -9.10 -0.05
C LYS A 185 -7.00 -10.14 -0.74
N ALA A 186 -6.71 -11.26 -0.05
CA ALA A 186 -6.04 -12.38 -0.68
C ALA A 186 -6.95 -13.08 -1.71
N VAL A 187 -6.35 -13.59 -2.76
CA VAL A 187 -7.02 -14.51 -3.69
C VAL A 187 -6.54 -15.93 -3.38
N LEU A 188 -7.48 -16.81 -3.07
CA LEU A 188 -7.22 -18.23 -2.84
C LEU A 188 -8.40 -19.01 -3.40
N THR A 189 -8.19 -19.73 -4.51
CA THR A 189 -9.25 -20.51 -5.17
C THR A 189 -8.87 -21.99 -5.23
N ALA A 190 -9.83 -22.84 -4.88
CA ALA A 190 -9.70 -24.27 -5.05
C ALA A 190 -9.81 -24.64 -6.54
N LYS A 191 -9.23 -25.77 -6.93
CA LYS A 191 -9.24 -26.30 -8.31
C LYS A 191 -10.68 -26.55 -8.81
N ALA A 192 -11.56 -26.94 -7.92
CA ALA A 192 -12.97 -27.15 -8.15
C ALA A 192 -13.73 -27.07 -6.82
N THR A 193 -15.04 -27.01 -6.85
CA THR A 193 -15.89 -27.17 -5.65
C THR A 193 -15.94 -28.61 -5.17
N ALA A 194 -15.89 -29.57 -6.10
CA ALA A 194 -15.80 -31.00 -5.85
C ALA A 194 -14.87 -31.70 -6.85
N LEU A 195 -14.19 -32.73 -6.42
CA LEU A 195 -13.30 -33.56 -7.24
C LEU A 195 -13.49 -35.03 -6.89
N THR A 196 -13.57 -35.89 -7.92
CA THR A 196 -13.63 -37.33 -7.74
C THR A 196 -12.30 -37.95 -8.19
N LEU A 197 -11.68 -38.73 -7.31
CA LEU A 197 -10.42 -39.41 -7.51
C LEU A 197 -10.58 -40.91 -7.28
N THR A 198 -9.69 -41.71 -7.84
CA THR A 198 -9.61 -43.14 -7.55
C THR A 198 -8.64 -43.38 -6.40
N GLN A 199 -8.94 -44.32 -5.53
CA GLN A 199 -8.05 -44.78 -4.46
C GLN A 199 -6.64 -45.07 -5.02
N SER A 200 -5.61 -44.68 -4.27
CA SER A 200 -4.20 -44.89 -4.65
C SER A 200 -3.76 -44.24 -5.97
N SER A 201 -4.56 -43.30 -6.49
CA SER A 201 -4.11 -42.47 -7.61
C SER A 201 -3.02 -41.51 -7.15
N SER A 202 -2.31 -40.93 -8.12
CA SER A 202 -1.20 -40.01 -7.87
C SER A 202 -1.62 -38.77 -7.06
N LYS A 203 -0.63 -38.14 -6.46
CA LYS A 203 -0.76 -36.86 -5.75
C LYS A 203 -1.43 -35.79 -6.65
N THR A 204 -2.45 -35.12 -6.14
CA THR A 204 -3.25 -34.15 -6.89
C THR A 204 -3.22 -32.79 -6.21
N ALA A 205 -2.90 -31.74 -6.98
CA ALA A 205 -2.97 -30.35 -6.51
C ALA A 205 -4.44 -29.92 -6.36
N VAL A 206 -4.73 -29.14 -5.29
CA VAL A 206 -6.08 -28.66 -4.99
C VAL A 206 -6.26 -27.15 -5.15
N ILE A 207 -5.16 -26.41 -5.39
CA ILE A 207 -5.18 -24.96 -5.58
C ILE A 207 -5.19 -24.66 -7.07
N LYS A 208 -6.13 -23.80 -7.51
CA LYS A 208 -6.19 -23.26 -8.88
C LYS A 208 -5.36 -21.98 -9.01
N SER A 209 -5.60 -21.02 -8.14
CA SER A 209 -4.90 -19.75 -8.13
C SER A 209 -4.73 -19.20 -6.72
N LYS A 210 -3.65 -18.42 -6.54
CA LYS A 210 -3.35 -17.76 -5.27
C LYS A 210 -2.70 -16.41 -5.54
N LYS A 211 -3.09 -15.40 -4.72
CA LYS A 211 -2.38 -14.11 -4.61
C LYS A 211 -2.37 -13.77 -3.13
N THR A 212 -1.26 -14.06 -2.45
CA THR A 212 -1.05 -13.88 -1.02
C THR A 212 0.44 -14.02 -0.70
N ASP A 213 0.88 -13.36 0.33
CA ASP A 213 2.20 -13.53 0.97
C ASP A 213 2.11 -14.34 2.28
N GLY A 214 0.90 -14.72 2.68
CA GLY A 214 0.67 -15.55 3.85
C GLY A 214 0.94 -17.04 3.59
N LYS A 215 1.41 -17.77 4.62
CA LYS A 215 1.65 -19.22 4.56
C LYS A 215 0.37 -19.96 4.20
N ILE A 216 0.44 -20.83 3.19
CA ILE A 216 -0.68 -21.68 2.78
C ILE A 216 -0.56 -23.04 3.45
N THR A 217 -1.68 -23.49 4.03
CA THR A 217 -1.85 -24.81 4.66
C THR A 217 -3.10 -25.50 4.13
N CYS A 218 -3.09 -26.82 4.11
CA CYS A 218 -4.25 -27.65 3.79
C CYS A 218 -4.59 -28.57 4.97
N LYS A 219 -5.88 -28.78 5.22
CA LYS A 219 -6.37 -29.72 6.24
C LYS A 219 -7.47 -30.59 5.65
N SER A 220 -7.37 -31.89 5.81
CA SER A 220 -8.43 -32.84 5.47
C SER A 220 -9.35 -33.04 6.67
N SER A 221 -10.66 -33.11 6.44
CA SER A 221 -11.64 -33.50 7.45
C SER A 221 -11.54 -34.99 7.85
N ASN A 222 -10.90 -35.81 6.99
CA ASN A 222 -10.66 -37.24 7.25
C ASN A 222 -9.38 -37.72 6.54
N SER A 223 -8.29 -37.85 7.27
CA SER A 223 -6.99 -38.28 6.75
C SER A 223 -6.96 -39.75 6.34
N LYS A 224 -7.90 -40.59 6.81
CA LYS A 224 -8.05 -41.98 6.37
C LYS A 224 -8.62 -42.06 4.95
N ILE A 225 -9.33 -41.03 4.48
CA ILE A 225 -9.89 -40.94 3.11
C ILE A 225 -8.94 -40.16 2.20
N VAL A 226 -8.51 -38.97 2.67
CA VAL A 226 -7.63 -38.08 1.91
C VAL A 226 -6.50 -37.60 2.82
N LYS A 227 -5.27 -37.97 2.50
CA LYS A 227 -4.06 -37.50 3.20
C LYS A 227 -3.55 -36.22 2.54
N ILE A 228 -3.08 -35.27 3.35
CA ILE A 228 -2.45 -34.04 2.88
C ILE A 228 -0.95 -34.25 2.68
N SER A 229 -0.42 -33.72 1.60
CA SER A 229 1.02 -33.68 1.27
C SER A 229 1.38 -32.29 0.75
N GLY A 230 1.81 -31.41 1.65
CA GLY A 230 1.99 -29.99 1.37
C GLY A 230 0.66 -29.31 0.99
N THR A 231 0.57 -28.74 -0.21
CA THR A 231 -0.65 -28.17 -0.79
C THR A 231 -1.39 -29.10 -1.74
N SER A 232 -1.07 -30.39 -1.70
CA SER A 232 -1.69 -31.43 -2.54
C SER A 232 -2.31 -32.51 -1.65
N ILE A 233 -3.11 -33.36 -2.27
CA ILE A 233 -3.80 -34.47 -1.63
C ILE A 233 -3.38 -35.81 -2.23
N ILE A 234 -3.48 -36.86 -1.41
CA ILE A 234 -3.31 -38.25 -1.80
C ILE A 234 -4.59 -38.97 -1.42
N PRO A 235 -5.35 -39.56 -2.37
CA PRO A 235 -6.53 -40.35 -2.07
C PRO A 235 -6.12 -41.72 -1.48
N VAL A 236 -6.58 -42.00 -0.27
CA VAL A 236 -6.17 -43.18 0.52
C VAL A 236 -7.21 -44.28 0.45
N SER A 237 -8.46 -44.01 0.83
CA SER A 237 -9.52 -45.01 0.83
C SER A 237 -10.84 -44.41 0.34
N PRO A 238 -11.79 -45.25 -0.14
CA PRO A 238 -13.09 -44.76 -0.62
C PRO A 238 -13.86 -44.04 0.45
N GLY A 239 -14.54 -42.96 0.04
CA GLY A 239 -15.35 -42.10 0.92
C GLY A 239 -15.36 -40.65 0.46
N GLN A 240 -15.79 -39.76 1.35
CA GLN A 240 -15.74 -38.30 1.12
C GLN A 240 -14.98 -37.61 2.24
N ALA A 241 -14.19 -36.62 1.88
CA ALA A 241 -13.55 -35.70 2.81
C ALA A 241 -13.55 -34.28 2.24
N THR A 242 -13.77 -33.29 3.08
CA THR A 242 -13.59 -31.89 2.72
C THR A 242 -12.15 -31.51 2.99
N VAL A 243 -11.49 -30.94 2.00
CA VAL A 243 -10.17 -30.33 2.17
C VAL A 243 -10.36 -28.82 2.28
N THR A 244 -9.94 -28.27 3.42
CA THR A 244 -9.87 -26.83 3.66
C THR A 244 -8.47 -26.34 3.35
N ILE A 245 -8.38 -25.35 2.46
CA ILE A 245 -7.16 -24.65 2.08
C ILE A 245 -7.20 -23.31 2.78
N GLN A 246 -6.15 -22.94 3.51
CA GLN A 246 -6.07 -21.69 4.26
C GLN A 246 -4.79 -20.95 3.89
N ALA A 247 -4.91 -19.66 3.62
CA ALA A 247 -3.80 -18.71 3.59
C ALA A 247 -3.86 -17.91 4.89
N ALA A 248 -2.82 -17.97 5.68
CA ALA A 248 -2.68 -17.10 6.85
C ALA A 248 -2.62 -15.63 6.42
N GLN A 249 -2.88 -14.72 7.34
CA GLN A 249 -2.61 -13.31 7.10
C GLN A 249 -1.11 -13.10 6.91
N GLY A 250 -0.74 -12.42 5.84
CA GLY A 250 0.61 -12.00 5.55
C GLY A 250 0.87 -10.54 5.93
N VAL A 251 1.98 -10.02 5.46
CA VAL A 251 2.30 -8.59 5.62
C VAL A 251 1.29 -7.76 4.82
N ASN A 252 1.05 -8.13 3.56
CA ASN A 252 0.32 -7.33 2.57
C ASN A 252 -1.10 -7.83 2.26
N TYR A 253 -1.43 -9.05 2.65
CA TYR A 253 -2.73 -9.65 2.35
C TYR A 253 -3.43 -10.14 3.61
N LYS A 254 -4.76 -10.00 3.62
CA LYS A 254 -5.64 -10.59 4.65
C LYS A 254 -5.65 -12.11 4.53
N ALA A 255 -6.01 -12.82 5.61
CA ALA A 255 -6.25 -14.25 5.57
C ALA A 255 -7.37 -14.59 4.58
N ALA A 256 -7.28 -15.80 3.98
CA ALA A 256 -8.30 -16.33 3.09
C ALA A 256 -8.45 -17.83 3.24
N SER A 257 -9.60 -18.38 2.87
CA SER A 257 -9.83 -19.82 2.86
C SER A 257 -10.66 -20.25 1.65
N ALA A 258 -10.42 -21.49 1.21
CA ALA A 258 -11.22 -22.17 0.21
C ALA A 258 -11.45 -23.61 0.62
N LYS A 259 -12.52 -24.24 0.13
CA LYS A 259 -12.85 -25.64 0.43
C LYS A 259 -13.10 -26.39 -0.87
N ILE A 260 -12.75 -27.69 -0.85
CA ILE A 260 -13.02 -28.61 -1.94
C ILE A 260 -13.53 -29.92 -1.35
N LEU A 261 -14.62 -30.46 -1.90
CA LEU A 261 -15.14 -31.78 -1.53
C LEU A 261 -14.40 -32.83 -2.39
N ILE A 262 -13.74 -33.76 -1.74
CA ILE A 262 -13.06 -34.86 -2.39
C ILE A 262 -13.89 -36.14 -2.22
N THR A 263 -14.26 -36.78 -3.32
CA THR A 263 -14.84 -38.12 -3.35
C THR A 263 -13.78 -39.08 -3.84
N VAL A 264 -13.45 -40.06 -3.03
CA VAL A 264 -12.53 -41.16 -3.41
C VAL A 264 -13.34 -42.39 -3.77
N ARG A 265 -13.14 -42.89 -4.98
CA ARG A 265 -13.74 -44.13 -5.48
C ARG A 265 -12.79 -45.32 -5.23
N PRO A 266 -13.33 -46.54 -5.02
CA PRO A 266 -12.51 -47.75 -4.99
C PRO A 266 -11.86 -48.00 -6.34
N LEU A 267 -10.85 -48.86 -6.35
CA LEU A 267 -10.18 -49.32 -7.57
C LEU A 267 -11.17 -50.07 -8.45
N THR A 268 -11.06 -49.90 -9.77
CA THR A 268 -11.83 -50.63 -10.77
C THR A 268 -11.25 -52.06 -10.90
N VAL A 269 -12.11 -52.99 -11.22
CA VAL A 269 -11.70 -54.34 -11.59
C VAL A 269 -10.92 -54.28 -12.91
N SER A 270 -9.68 -54.77 -12.92
CA SER A 270 -8.77 -54.66 -14.06
C SER A 270 -8.84 -55.79 -15.07
N SER A 271 -9.17 -57.01 -14.62
CA SER A 271 -9.17 -58.20 -15.47
C SER A 271 -10.49 -58.95 -15.26
N VAL A 272 -11.19 -59.14 -16.33
CA VAL A 272 -12.45 -59.92 -16.35
C VAL A 272 -12.33 -60.98 -17.41
N SER A 273 -12.47 -62.24 -17.03
CA SER A 273 -12.48 -63.41 -17.95
C SER A 273 -13.85 -64.05 -17.94
N LEU A 274 -14.30 -64.44 -19.12
CA LEU A 274 -15.63 -65.04 -19.35
C LEU A 274 -15.50 -66.36 -20.05
N LYS A 275 -16.22 -67.42 -19.57
CA LYS A 275 -16.32 -68.69 -20.26
C LYS A 275 -17.75 -69.22 -20.12
N SER A 276 -18.31 -69.80 -21.19
CA SER A 276 -19.53 -70.56 -21.14
C SER A 276 -19.19 -72.07 -21.28
N THR A 277 -19.19 -72.78 -20.19
CA THR A 277 -18.82 -74.20 -20.13
C THR A 277 -20.02 -75.13 -20.13
N ALA A 278 -21.22 -74.65 -19.71
CA ALA A 278 -22.44 -75.38 -19.64
C ALA A 278 -23.62 -74.62 -20.29
N LYS A 279 -24.65 -75.35 -20.74
CA LYS A 279 -25.85 -74.76 -21.34
C LYS A 279 -26.53 -73.79 -20.40
N GLY A 280 -26.85 -72.60 -20.93
CA GLY A 280 -27.50 -71.52 -20.19
C GLY A 280 -26.65 -70.91 -19.04
N GLN A 281 -25.35 -71.04 -19.07
CA GLN A 281 -24.43 -70.51 -18.01
C GLN A 281 -23.26 -69.75 -18.60
N ALA A 282 -22.81 -68.73 -17.85
CA ALA A 282 -21.59 -68.01 -18.10
C ALA A 282 -20.80 -67.88 -16.79
N ASN A 283 -19.60 -68.40 -16.78
CA ASN A 283 -18.61 -68.26 -15.69
C ASN A 283 -17.89 -66.93 -15.88
N ILE A 284 -17.86 -66.11 -14.85
CA ILE A 284 -17.18 -64.87 -14.78
C ILE A 284 -16.06 -64.98 -13.70
N SER A 285 -14.85 -64.63 -14.03
CA SER A 285 -13.76 -64.52 -13.07
C SER A 285 -13.06 -63.17 -13.19
N TRP A 286 -12.49 -62.68 -12.07
CA TRP A 286 -11.82 -61.39 -12.01
C TRP A 286 -10.69 -61.38 -10.99
N LYS A 287 -9.77 -60.45 -11.11
CA LYS A 287 -8.74 -60.23 -10.11
C LYS A 287 -9.37 -59.43 -8.93
N PRO A 288 -9.30 -59.99 -7.68
CA PRO A 288 -9.89 -59.32 -6.53
C PRO A 288 -9.31 -57.95 -6.24
N VAL A 289 -10.16 -57.03 -5.79
CA VAL A 289 -9.77 -55.68 -5.34
C VAL A 289 -9.90 -55.66 -3.81
N LYS A 290 -8.82 -55.28 -3.13
CA LYS A 290 -8.77 -55.20 -1.67
C LYS A 290 -9.64 -54.04 -1.15
N SER A 291 -10.08 -54.16 0.11
CA SER A 291 -10.77 -53.11 0.89
C SER A 291 -12.11 -52.61 0.29
N VAL A 292 -12.77 -53.42 -0.52
CA VAL A 292 -14.13 -53.20 -1.04
C VAL A 292 -15.18 -53.90 -0.20
N THR A 293 -16.43 -53.45 -0.26
CA THR A 293 -17.57 -54.11 0.42
C THR A 293 -18.08 -55.28 -0.44
N ALA A 294 -18.22 -55.06 -1.74
CA ALA A 294 -18.65 -56.11 -2.68
C ALA A 294 -18.44 -55.66 -4.13
N TYR A 295 -18.77 -56.54 -5.05
CA TYR A 295 -18.79 -56.32 -6.49
C TYR A 295 -20.22 -56.22 -7.00
N GLN A 296 -20.44 -55.32 -7.95
CA GLN A 296 -21.68 -55.25 -8.71
C GLN A 296 -21.40 -55.64 -10.17
N ILE A 297 -22.14 -56.64 -10.64
CA ILE A 297 -21.96 -57.23 -11.96
C ILE A 297 -23.22 -56.96 -12.77
N GLN A 298 -23.03 -56.29 -13.90
CA GLN A 298 -24.11 -56.02 -14.84
C GLN A 298 -23.92 -56.91 -16.09
N TYR A 299 -25.03 -57.46 -16.56
CA TYR A 299 -25.02 -58.26 -17.79
C TYR A 299 -26.28 -57.98 -18.62
N SER A 300 -26.14 -58.03 -19.96
CA SER A 300 -27.21 -57.74 -20.93
C SER A 300 -26.86 -58.39 -22.25
N THR A 301 -27.87 -58.69 -23.07
CA THR A 301 -27.69 -59.05 -24.48
C THR A 301 -27.40 -57.84 -25.38
N SER A 302 -27.60 -56.62 -24.86
CA SER A 302 -27.25 -55.37 -25.52
C SER A 302 -25.89 -54.83 -25.06
N SER A 303 -25.04 -54.44 -26.00
CA SER A 303 -23.76 -53.83 -25.71
C SER A 303 -23.85 -52.51 -25.03
N SER A 304 -24.96 -51.77 -25.15
CA SER A 304 -25.29 -50.53 -24.47
C SER A 304 -25.84 -50.74 -23.05
N PHE A 305 -25.96 -52.01 -22.61
CA PHE A 305 -26.57 -52.39 -21.34
C PHE A 305 -28.01 -51.94 -21.15
N LYS A 306 -28.80 -51.78 -22.25
CA LYS A 306 -30.21 -51.61 -22.18
C LYS A 306 -30.85 -52.83 -21.52
N SER A 307 -31.78 -52.63 -20.59
CA SER A 307 -32.45 -53.67 -19.77
C SER A 307 -31.47 -54.62 -19.07
N ALA A 308 -30.34 -54.14 -18.62
CA ALA A 308 -29.30 -54.92 -17.93
C ALA A 308 -29.79 -55.48 -16.61
N LYS A 309 -29.52 -56.73 -16.36
CA LYS A 309 -29.67 -57.36 -15.07
C LYS A 309 -28.41 -57.07 -14.21
N THR A 310 -28.60 -56.94 -12.91
CA THR A 310 -27.53 -56.66 -11.97
C THR A 310 -27.53 -57.70 -10.83
N ILE A 311 -26.35 -58.22 -10.52
CA ILE A 311 -26.15 -59.06 -9.35
C ILE A 311 -24.99 -58.55 -8.49
N THR A 312 -24.94 -58.95 -7.25
CA THR A 312 -23.87 -58.60 -6.29
C THR A 312 -23.08 -59.85 -5.93
N ALA A 313 -21.74 -59.74 -5.92
CA ALA A 313 -20.86 -60.80 -5.40
C ALA A 313 -20.09 -60.25 -4.17
N LYS A 314 -19.82 -61.12 -3.17
CA LYS A 314 -19.09 -60.79 -1.96
C LYS A 314 -17.68 -60.27 -2.24
N SER A 315 -17.12 -59.50 -1.34
CA SER A 315 -15.73 -58.95 -1.49
C SER A 315 -14.64 -60.05 -1.59
N SER A 316 -14.90 -61.24 -1.00
CA SER A 316 -13.99 -62.39 -1.07
C SER A 316 -14.11 -63.15 -2.38
N SER A 317 -15.12 -62.92 -3.24
CA SER A 317 -15.34 -63.65 -4.46
C SER A 317 -14.32 -63.28 -5.52
N LYS A 318 -13.83 -64.32 -6.23
CA LYS A 318 -12.95 -64.22 -7.40
C LYS A 318 -13.67 -64.59 -8.69
N SER A 319 -14.87 -65.21 -8.55
CA SER A 319 -15.69 -65.64 -9.66
C SER A 319 -17.14 -65.72 -9.27
N THR A 320 -18.02 -65.82 -10.23
CA THR A 320 -19.45 -66.13 -10.12
C THR A 320 -19.97 -66.80 -11.37
N VAL A 321 -21.11 -67.49 -11.29
CA VAL A 321 -21.77 -68.12 -12.43
C VAL A 321 -23.11 -67.45 -12.66
N LEU A 322 -23.30 -66.87 -13.84
CA LEU A 322 -24.63 -66.46 -14.30
C LEU A 322 -25.35 -67.69 -14.80
N LYS A 323 -26.57 -67.90 -14.31
CA LYS A 323 -27.42 -69.05 -14.65
C LYS A 323 -28.70 -68.57 -15.37
N LYS A 324 -29.40 -69.52 -16.01
CA LYS A 324 -30.69 -69.26 -16.70
C LYS A 324 -30.51 -68.21 -17.83
N LEU A 325 -29.42 -68.26 -18.53
CA LEU A 325 -29.16 -67.46 -19.72
C LEU A 325 -29.71 -68.17 -20.95
N SER A 326 -30.11 -67.42 -21.96
CA SER A 326 -30.57 -67.94 -23.25
C SER A 326 -29.38 -68.46 -24.05
N GLY A 327 -29.41 -69.76 -24.39
CA GLY A 327 -28.38 -70.37 -25.24
C GLY A 327 -28.32 -69.69 -26.62
N GLY A 328 -27.14 -69.75 -27.24
CA GLY A 328 -26.86 -69.12 -28.53
C GLY A 328 -26.76 -67.59 -28.50
N LYS A 329 -27.22 -66.90 -27.45
CA LYS A 329 -27.17 -65.44 -27.33
C LYS A 329 -25.79 -64.99 -26.85
N LYS A 330 -25.35 -63.81 -27.31
CA LYS A 330 -24.18 -63.10 -26.84
C LYS A 330 -24.55 -62.23 -25.69
N TYR A 331 -23.85 -62.36 -24.57
CA TYR A 331 -24.03 -61.52 -23.38
C TYR A 331 -22.81 -60.62 -23.19
N TYR A 332 -23.07 -59.34 -22.89
CA TYR A 332 -22.09 -58.34 -22.51
C TYR A 332 -22.09 -58.20 -21.00
N ILE A 333 -20.92 -58.15 -20.37
CA ILE A 333 -20.77 -58.15 -18.94
C ILE A 333 -19.74 -57.08 -18.54
N ARG A 334 -20.05 -56.36 -17.47
CA ARG A 334 -19.13 -55.42 -16.82
C ARG A 334 -19.25 -55.55 -15.32
N ILE A 335 -18.13 -55.25 -14.61
CA ILE A 335 -18.02 -55.39 -13.19
C ILE A 335 -17.51 -54.05 -12.61
N ARG A 336 -18.06 -53.64 -11.48
CA ARG A 336 -17.50 -52.57 -10.66
C ARG A 336 -17.45 -52.97 -9.22
N THR A 337 -16.51 -52.37 -8.49
CA THR A 337 -16.44 -52.48 -7.04
C THR A 337 -17.27 -51.39 -6.39
N TYR A 338 -17.68 -51.62 -5.13
CA TYR A 338 -18.14 -50.56 -4.26
C TYR A 338 -17.65 -50.73 -2.85
N LYS A 339 -17.53 -49.58 -2.14
CA LYS A 339 -17.26 -49.54 -0.69
C LYS A 339 -18.41 -48.79 -0.01
N THR A 340 -18.98 -49.41 1.01
CA THR A 340 -19.96 -48.75 1.87
C THR A 340 -19.23 -48.05 3.02
N VAL A 341 -19.45 -46.74 3.16
CA VAL A 341 -18.94 -45.93 4.26
C VAL A 341 -20.11 -45.12 4.81
N SER A 342 -20.37 -45.20 6.11
CA SER A 342 -21.49 -44.50 6.75
C SER A 342 -22.82 -44.64 5.97
N LYS A 343 -23.20 -45.88 5.66
CA LYS A 343 -24.41 -46.27 4.90
C LYS A 343 -24.49 -45.74 3.44
N LYS A 344 -23.45 -45.10 2.93
CA LYS A 344 -23.37 -44.62 1.54
C LYS A 344 -22.41 -45.48 0.71
N ASN A 345 -22.83 -45.86 -0.50
CA ASN A 345 -22.00 -46.63 -1.41
C ASN A 345 -21.20 -45.74 -2.34
N TYR A 346 -19.89 -45.95 -2.41
CA TYR A 346 -18.97 -45.33 -3.34
C TYR A 346 -18.54 -46.37 -4.37
N TYR A 347 -18.91 -46.13 -5.63
CA TYR A 347 -18.67 -47.06 -6.73
C TYR A 347 -17.42 -46.69 -7.52
N SER A 348 -16.65 -47.71 -7.96
CA SER A 348 -15.63 -47.52 -9.01
C SER A 348 -16.30 -47.21 -10.36
N THR A 349 -15.49 -46.85 -11.34
CA THR A 349 -15.92 -46.98 -12.73
C THR A 349 -16.18 -48.47 -13.07
N TRP A 350 -16.97 -48.68 -14.11
CA TRP A 350 -17.11 -50.06 -14.64
C TRP A 350 -15.80 -50.54 -15.26
N SER A 351 -15.55 -51.86 -15.20
CA SER A 351 -14.50 -52.52 -15.99
C SER A 351 -14.73 -52.31 -17.48
N LYS A 352 -13.73 -52.61 -18.27
CA LYS A 352 -13.97 -52.84 -19.72
C LYS A 352 -15.05 -53.89 -19.89
N THR A 353 -15.95 -53.69 -20.89
CA THR A 353 -16.98 -54.64 -21.25
C THR A 353 -16.36 -55.87 -21.87
N SER A 354 -16.70 -57.03 -21.35
CA SER A 354 -16.34 -58.32 -21.92
C SER A 354 -17.58 -59.01 -22.43
N SER A 355 -17.47 -59.93 -23.39
CA SER A 355 -18.64 -60.64 -23.92
C SER A 355 -18.35 -62.12 -24.10
N VAL A 356 -19.43 -62.93 -24.03
CA VAL A 356 -19.38 -64.37 -24.23
C VAL A 356 -20.66 -64.85 -24.95
N LYS A 357 -20.57 -65.76 -25.88
CA LYS A 357 -21.71 -66.50 -26.47
C LYS A 357 -22.04 -67.67 -25.55
N VAL A 358 -23.27 -67.74 -25.09
CA VAL A 358 -23.71 -68.77 -24.14
C VAL A 358 -24.01 -70.04 -24.91
N LYS A 359 -23.54 -71.19 -24.36
CA LYS A 359 -23.86 -72.50 -24.88
C LYS A 359 -25.32 -72.87 -24.69
#